data_d65812a01d2738f2dc8889f291514b68
#
_entry.id   d65812a01d2738f2dc8889f291514b68
#
_cell.length_a   1.000
_cell.length_b   1.000
_cell.length_c   1.000
_cell.angle_alpha   90.00
_cell.angle_beta   90.00
_cell.angle_gamma   90.00
#
_symmetry.space_group_name_H-M   'P 1'
#
loop_
_entity.id
_entity.type
_entity.pdbx_description
1 polymer ?
#
loop_
_entity_poly.entity_id
_entity_poly.type
_entity_poly.pdbx_seq_one_letter_code
_entity_poly.pdbx_strand_id
1 'polypeptide(L)'
;MNLPSYRIVNLAQAFGSLLLITIAVGYFENSLKLEPCYLCMIQRAVIIAIGMICLLAAVHNPRRFGQRVYSSLSIIMVIVGIYFSGKQLWLQSLPESKVPSCGMPVEHLFDIFSITEAITMLLHGDGNCAEVRWQLMGLSMPGWVMVCFVGFGIIGIIQFLRKA
;
A
#
# COMPACT_ATOMS: atom_id res chain seq x y z
N MET A 1 -4.05 29.76 -6.71
CA MET A 1 -2.99 28.85 -6.26
C MET A 1 -2.37 28.21 -7.50
N ASN A 2 -1.08 28.50 -7.77
CA ASN A 2 -0.37 27.90 -8.89
C ASN A 2 -0.01 26.45 -8.52
N LEU A 3 -0.90 25.51 -8.85
CA LEU A 3 -0.62 24.09 -8.65
C LEU A 3 0.50 23.65 -9.63
N PRO A 4 1.47 22.85 -9.19
CA PRO A 4 2.52 22.32 -10.04
C PRO A 4 1.91 21.51 -11.20
N SER A 5 2.65 21.35 -12.32
CA SER A 5 2.14 20.66 -13.50
C SER A 5 1.70 19.23 -13.14
N TYR A 6 0.69 18.71 -13.83
CA TYR A 6 0.19 17.34 -13.65
C TYR A 6 1.34 16.31 -13.68
N ARG A 7 2.27 16.48 -14.61
CA ARG A 7 3.44 15.62 -14.75
C ARG A 7 4.34 15.61 -13.52
N ILE A 8 4.62 16.79 -12.95
CA ILE A 8 5.48 16.91 -11.75
C ILE A 8 4.82 16.24 -10.55
N VAL A 9 3.50 16.41 -10.36
CA VAL A 9 2.79 15.79 -9.24
C VAL A 9 2.81 14.27 -9.34
N ASN A 10 2.59 13.70 -10.54
CA ASN A 10 2.67 12.25 -10.75
C ASN A 10 4.09 11.70 -10.58
N LEU A 11 5.12 12.43 -11.02
CA LEU A 11 6.51 12.05 -10.77
C LEU A 11 6.83 12.05 -9.27
N ALA A 12 6.36 13.04 -8.54
CA ALA A 12 6.55 13.11 -7.09
C ALA A 12 5.85 11.93 -6.37
N GLN A 13 4.64 11.55 -6.80
CA GLN A 13 3.95 10.38 -6.26
C GLN A 13 4.68 9.07 -6.60
N ALA A 14 5.16 8.91 -7.83
CA ALA A 14 5.94 7.73 -8.23
C ALA A 14 7.24 7.62 -7.42
N PHE A 15 7.95 8.74 -7.24
CA PHE A 15 9.14 8.79 -6.40
C PHE A 15 8.83 8.50 -4.93
N GLY A 16 7.73 9.04 -4.39
CA GLY A 16 7.26 8.76 -3.04
C GLY A 16 6.95 7.27 -2.84
N SER A 17 6.29 6.63 -3.81
CA SER A 17 6.04 5.18 -3.79
C SER A 17 7.34 4.37 -3.78
N LEU A 18 8.29 4.74 -4.61
CA LEU A 18 9.61 4.09 -4.65
C LEU A 18 10.35 4.23 -3.31
N LEU A 19 10.33 5.43 -2.73
CA LEU A 19 10.94 5.69 -1.42
C LEU A 19 10.31 4.84 -0.31
N LEU A 20 8.97 4.75 -0.28
CA LEU A 20 8.25 3.92 0.69
C LEU A 20 8.65 2.44 0.58
N ILE A 21 8.74 1.89 -0.64
CA ILE A 21 9.19 0.51 -0.84
C ILE A 21 10.65 0.33 -0.44
N THR A 22 11.52 1.28 -0.78
CA THR A 22 12.94 1.24 -0.37
C THR A 22 13.10 1.24 1.15
N ILE A 23 12.32 2.03 1.86
CA ILE A 23 12.30 2.02 3.33
C ILE A 23 11.74 0.69 3.85
N ALA A 24 10.66 0.18 3.25
CA ALA A 24 10.05 -1.08 3.68
C ALA A 24 11.03 -2.27 3.55
N VAL A 25 11.74 -2.38 2.46
CA VAL A 25 12.69 -3.48 2.23
C VAL A 25 14.04 -3.19 2.87
N GLY A 26 14.61 -2.01 2.64
CA GLY A 26 15.95 -1.67 3.10
C GLY A 26 16.07 -1.51 4.62
N TYR A 27 15.14 -0.78 5.23
CA TYR A 27 15.19 -0.52 6.66
C TYR A 27 14.49 -1.61 7.48
N PHE A 28 13.22 -1.93 7.19
CA PHE A 28 12.46 -2.86 8.02
C PHE A 28 12.88 -4.32 7.82
N GLU A 29 13.08 -4.79 6.60
CA GLU A 29 13.48 -6.18 6.38
C GLU A 29 15.00 -6.39 6.58
N ASN A 30 15.83 -5.60 5.90
CA ASN A 30 17.26 -5.85 5.91
C ASN A 30 17.94 -5.40 7.20
N SER A 31 17.57 -4.23 7.76
CA SER A 31 18.21 -3.70 8.98
C SER A 31 17.56 -4.21 10.25
N LEU A 32 16.22 -4.17 10.36
CA LEU A 32 15.49 -4.60 11.55
C LEU A 32 15.11 -6.09 11.52
N LYS A 33 15.36 -6.81 10.41
CA LYS A 33 15.03 -8.23 10.24
C LYS A 33 13.56 -8.56 10.55
N LEU A 34 12.65 -7.63 10.23
CA LEU A 34 11.23 -7.81 10.40
C LEU A 34 10.65 -8.50 9.17
N GLU A 35 10.23 -9.75 9.31
CA GLU A 35 9.55 -10.47 8.25
C GLU A 35 8.19 -9.85 7.93
N PRO A 36 7.88 -9.58 6.64
CA PRO A 36 6.60 -9.00 6.25
C PRO A 36 5.47 -10.02 6.42
N CYS A 37 4.38 -9.62 7.06
CA CYS A 37 3.16 -10.41 7.13
C CYS A 37 2.39 -10.39 5.79
N TYR A 38 1.39 -11.25 5.63
CA TYR A 38 0.60 -11.37 4.41
C TYR A 38 -0.05 -10.03 3.97
N LEU A 39 -0.69 -9.32 4.89
CA LEU A 39 -1.31 -8.03 4.59
C LEU A 39 -0.28 -6.94 4.26
N CYS A 40 0.91 -6.99 4.86
CA CYS A 40 2.01 -6.09 4.52
C CYS A 40 2.48 -6.27 3.06
N MET A 41 2.52 -7.51 2.57
CA MET A 41 2.88 -7.81 1.19
C MET A 41 1.85 -7.24 0.20
N ILE A 42 0.55 -7.36 0.51
CA ILE A 42 -0.52 -6.76 -0.30
C ILE A 42 -0.40 -5.23 -0.33
N GLN A 43 -0.18 -4.60 0.81
CA GLN A 43 0.00 -3.14 0.89
C GLN A 43 1.18 -2.67 0.05
N ARG A 44 2.29 -3.39 0.04
CA ARG A 44 3.45 -3.12 -0.83
C ARG A 44 3.09 -3.24 -2.30
N ALA A 45 2.39 -4.31 -2.70
CA ALA A 45 1.93 -4.49 -4.06
C ALA A 45 1.04 -3.34 -4.52
N VAL A 46 0.15 -2.84 -3.66
CA VAL A 46 -0.70 -1.68 -3.93
C VAL A 46 0.13 -0.39 -4.08
N ILE A 47 1.12 -0.16 -3.21
CA ILE A 47 2.03 1.00 -3.32
C ILE A 47 2.80 0.98 -4.64
N ILE A 48 3.31 -0.20 -5.04
CA ILE A 48 3.99 -0.39 -6.33
C ILE A 48 3.04 -0.09 -7.48
N ALA A 49 1.80 -0.59 -7.43
CA ALA A 49 0.79 -0.34 -8.47
C ALA A 49 0.48 1.16 -8.59
N ILE A 50 0.31 1.89 -7.48
CA ILE A 50 0.13 3.34 -7.48
C ILE A 50 1.34 4.04 -8.12
N GLY A 51 2.55 3.65 -7.74
CA GLY A 51 3.79 4.19 -8.31
C GLY A 51 3.88 4.00 -9.82
N MET A 52 3.54 2.80 -10.32
CA MET A 52 3.51 2.49 -11.75
C MET A 52 2.43 3.30 -12.49
N ILE A 53 1.21 3.41 -11.95
CA ILE A 53 0.14 4.22 -12.53
C ILE A 53 0.58 5.68 -12.65
N CYS A 54 1.16 6.23 -11.59
CA CYS A 54 1.65 7.62 -11.58
C CYS A 54 2.84 7.83 -12.53
N LEU A 55 3.75 6.87 -12.63
CA LEU A 55 4.87 6.93 -13.57
C LEU A 55 4.36 6.91 -15.01
N LEU A 56 3.45 5.99 -15.35
CA LEU A 56 2.82 5.93 -16.67
C LEU A 56 2.07 7.23 -16.99
N ALA A 57 1.32 7.77 -16.03
CA ALA A 57 0.63 9.06 -16.18
C ALA A 57 1.60 10.22 -16.46
N ALA A 58 2.77 10.23 -15.81
CA ALA A 58 3.80 11.26 -16.01
C ALA A 58 4.50 11.13 -17.36
N VAL A 59 4.80 9.90 -17.81
CA VAL A 59 5.44 9.64 -19.11
C VAL A 59 4.47 9.93 -20.25
N HIS A 60 3.25 9.38 -20.17
CA HIS A 60 2.22 9.57 -21.18
C HIS A 60 1.72 11.02 -21.26
N ASN A 61 1.75 11.75 -20.15
CA ASN A 61 1.31 13.15 -20.03
C ASN A 61 -0.01 13.42 -20.79
N PRO A 62 -1.09 12.67 -20.51
CA PRO A 62 -2.30 12.69 -21.31
C PRO A 62 -3.07 14.00 -21.17
N ARG A 63 -3.97 14.24 -22.14
CA ARG A 63 -4.96 15.33 -22.07
C ARG A 63 -5.99 15.07 -20.96
N ARG A 64 -6.87 16.02 -20.71
CA ARG A 64 -7.88 16.05 -19.63
C ARG A 64 -8.59 14.71 -19.34
N PHE A 65 -9.04 14.00 -20.36
CA PHE A 65 -9.72 12.71 -20.20
C PHE A 65 -8.79 11.64 -19.62
N GLY A 66 -7.60 11.49 -20.21
CA GLY A 66 -6.63 10.51 -19.71
C GLY A 66 -6.12 10.85 -18.31
N GLN A 67 -5.98 12.14 -17.95
CA GLN A 67 -5.64 12.55 -16.58
C GLN A 67 -6.68 12.03 -15.57
N ARG A 68 -7.97 12.13 -15.89
CA ARG A 68 -9.04 11.62 -15.04
C ARG A 68 -9.00 10.09 -14.93
N VAL A 69 -8.71 9.39 -16.03
CA VAL A 69 -8.59 7.92 -16.02
C VAL A 69 -7.47 7.48 -15.08
N TYR A 70 -6.26 8.05 -15.21
CA TYR A 70 -5.13 7.70 -14.33
C TYR A 70 -5.40 8.07 -12.86
N SER A 71 -6.00 9.24 -12.61
CA SER A 71 -6.37 9.65 -11.25
C SER A 71 -7.42 8.71 -10.64
N SER A 72 -8.43 8.29 -11.42
CA SER A 72 -9.44 7.32 -10.95
C SER A 72 -8.82 5.97 -10.61
N LEU A 73 -7.92 5.45 -11.47
CA LEU A 73 -7.19 4.21 -11.21
C LEU A 73 -6.36 4.30 -9.92
N SER A 74 -5.65 5.41 -9.74
CA SER A 74 -4.86 5.65 -8.52
C SER A 74 -5.76 5.70 -7.28
N ILE A 75 -6.91 6.39 -7.35
CA ILE A 75 -7.88 6.46 -6.24
C ILE A 75 -8.43 5.07 -5.90
N ILE A 76 -8.76 4.24 -6.89
CA ILE A 76 -9.21 2.86 -6.65
C ILE A 76 -8.14 2.05 -5.90
N MET A 77 -6.88 2.14 -6.32
CA MET A 77 -5.77 1.47 -5.63
C MET A 77 -5.59 1.99 -4.20
N VAL A 78 -5.73 3.29 -3.98
CA VAL A 78 -5.70 3.89 -2.64
C VAL A 78 -6.82 3.33 -1.74
N ILE A 79 -8.04 3.20 -2.24
CA ILE A 79 -9.16 2.61 -1.48
C ILE A 79 -8.85 1.18 -1.08
N VAL A 80 -8.29 0.38 -1.99
CA VAL A 80 -7.84 -0.98 -1.70
C VAL A 80 -6.75 -0.97 -0.62
N GLY A 81 -5.77 -0.08 -0.72
CA GLY A 81 -4.70 0.08 0.28
C GLY A 81 -5.23 0.46 1.67
N ILE A 82 -6.16 1.40 1.75
CA ILE A 82 -6.83 1.80 3.00
C ILE A 82 -7.60 0.63 3.60
N TYR A 83 -8.32 -0.16 2.79
CA TYR A 83 -9.05 -1.33 3.24
C TYR A 83 -8.12 -2.35 3.92
N PHE A 84 -7.02 -2.73 3.29
CA PHE A 84 -6.08 -3.71 3.84
C PHE A 84 -5.30 -3.17 5.05
N SER A 85 -4.93 -1.89 5.05
CA SER A 85 -4.31 -1.25 6.22
C SER A 85 -5.29 -1.20 7.40
N GLY A 86 -6.55 -0.84 7.15
CA GLY A 86 -7.61 -0.85 8.16
C GLY A 86 -7.91 -2.25 8.70
N LYS A 87 -7.94 -3.26 7.82
CA LYS A 87 -8.09 -4.67 8.22
C LYS A 87 -6.95 -5.11 9.13
N GLN A 88 -5.71 -4.74 8.83
CA GLN A 88 -4.57 -5.08 9.67
C GLN A 88 -4.63 -4.37 11.03
N LEU A 89 -4.99 -3.09 11.08
CA LEU A 89 -5.21 -2.37 12.34
C LEU A 89 -6.33 -3.00 13.17
N TRP A 90 -7.39 -3.45 12.52
CA TRP A 90 -8.47 -4.17 13.19
C TRP A 90 -7.97 -5.49 13.80
N LEU A 91 -7.17 -6.27 13.06
CA LEU A 91 -6.55 -7.50 13.59
C LEU A 91 -5.67 -7.22 14.80
N GLN A 92 -4.89 -6.12 14.78
CA GLN A 92 -4.06 -5.68 15.91
C GLN A 92 -4.87 -5.24 17.15
N SER A 93 -6.14 -4.91 16.97
CA SER A 93 -7.05 -4.55 18.08
C SER A 93 -7.76 -5.74 18.71
N LEU A 94 -7.66 -6.93 18.12
CA LEU A 94 -8.33 -8.13 18.62
C LEU A 94 -7.61 -8.69 19.88
N PRO A 95 -8.36 -9.23 20.84
CA PRO A 95 -7.76 -9.98 21.96
C PRO A 95 -7.10 -11.27 21.42
N GLU A 96 -6.02 -11.71 22.04
CA GLU A 96 -5.22 -12.88 21.63
C GLU A 96 -6.05 -14.14 21.36
N SER A 97 -7.13 -14.33 22.10
CA SER A 97 -8.05 -15.48 21.93
C SER A 97 -8.84 -15.50 20.62
N LYS A 98 -8.90 -14.35 19.90
CA LYS A 98 -9.63 -14.20 18.63
C LYS A 98 -8.70 -13.97 17.42
N VAL A 99 -7.41 -13.92 17.66
CA VAL A 99 -6.41 -13.78 16.59
C VAL A 99 -6.31 -15.10 15.82
N PRO A 100 -6.31 -15.08 14.48
CA PRO A 100 -6.08 -16.28 13.67
C PRO A 100 -4.73 -16.95 14.01
N SER A 101 -4.59 -18.24 13.72
CA SER A 101 -3.30 -18.92 13.85
C SER A 101 -2.23 -18.26 12.97
N CYS A 102 -0.98 -18.30 13.42
CA CYS A 102 0.15 -17.84 12.61
C CYS A 102 0.23 -18.67 11.32
N GLY A 103 0.36 -17.98 10.20
CA GLY A 103 0.55 -18.60 8.90
C GLY A 103 2.01 -19.01 8.65
N MET A 104 2.22 -19.76 7.56
CA MET A 104 3.56 -20.09 7.07
C MET A 104 4.27 -18.85 6.50
N PRO A 105 5.61 -18.84 6.40
CA PRO A 105 6.34 -17.82 5.66
C PRO A 105 5.83 -17.73 4.21
N VAL A 106 5.73 -16.50 3.67
CA VAL A 106 5.18 -16.24 2.33
C VAL A 106 5.95 -16.99 1.24
N GLU A 107 7.27 -17.21 1.44
CA GLU A 107 8.15 -17.92 0.51
C GLU A 107 7.68 -19.35 0.23
N HIS A 108 7.14 -20.05 1.22
CA HIS A 108 6.67 -21.42 1.08
C HIS A 108 5.19 -21.53 0.68
N LEU A 109 4.46 -20.42 0.73
CA LEU A 109 3.03 -20.44 0.45
C LEU A 109 2.71 -20.87 -0.99
N PHE A 110 3.51 -20.39 -1.95
CA PHE A 110 3.34 -20.71 -3.38
C PHE A 110 3.93 -22.04 -3.79
N ASP A 111 4.78 -22.65 -2.97
CA ASP A 111 5.36 -23.97 -3.23
C ASP A 111 4.41 -25.10 -2.80
N ILE A 112 3.58 -24.86 -1.77
CA ILE A 112 2.74 -25.90 -1.13
C ILE A 112 1.29 -25.80 -1.59
N PHE A 113 0.78 -24.58 -1.80
CA PHE A 113 -0.63 -24.32 -2.13
C PHE A 113 -0.82 -23.90 -3.58
N SER A 114 -2.02 -24.17 -4.11
CA SER A 114 -2.41 -23.62 -5.40
C SER A 114 -2.46 -22.08 -5.34
N ILE A 115 -2.24 -21.42 -6.48
CA ILE A 115 -2.24 -19.95 -6.57
C ILE A 115 -3.52 -19.33 -5.96
N THR A 116 -4.66 -19.98 -6.20
CA THR A 116 -5.97 -19.50 -5.68
C THR A 116 -6.04 -19.58 -4.16
N GLU A 117 -5.56 -20.66 -3.56
CA GLU A 117 -5.53 -20.85 -2.10
C GLU A 117 -4.54 -19.90 -1.45
N ALA A 118 -3.35 -19.75 -2.04
CA ALA A 118 -2.33 -18.81 -1.58
C ALA A 118 -2.85 -17.37 -1.56
N ILE A 119 -3.52 -16.92 -2.63
CA ILE A 119 -4.13 -15.59 -2.70
C ILE A 119 -5.23 -15.44 -1.63
N THR A 120 -6.06 -16.45 -1.43
CA THR A 120 -7.12 -16.41 -0.41
C THR A 120 -6.54 -16.27 0.99
N MET A 121 -5.45 -17.00 1.30
CA MET A 121 -4.74 -16.89 2.58
C MET A 121 -4.11 -15.50 2.77
N LEU A 122 -3.45 -14.97 1.73
CA LEU A 122 -2.90 -13.62 1.74
C LEU A 122 -3.97 -12.56 2.03
N LEU A 123 -5.16 -12.68 1.41
CA LEU A 123 -6.27 -11.76 1.60
C LEU A 123 -6.91 -11.87 2.98
N HIS A 124 -6.92 -13.05 3.60
CA HIS A 124 -7.44 -13.25 4.94
C HIS A 124 -6.55 -12.62 6.02
N GLY A 125 -5.24 -12.65 5.83
CA GLY A 125 -4.27 -12.31 6.88
C GLY A 125 -4.15 -13.45 7.91
N ASP A 126 -3.07 -13.43 8.66
CA ASP A 126 -2.71 -14.43 9.65
C ASP A 126 -2.41 -13.79 11.01
N GLY A 127 -2.08 -14.60 12.01
CA GLY A 127 -1.73 -14.14 13.35
C GLY A 127 -0.51 -13.20 13.37
N ASN A 128 0.43 -13.35 12.45
CA ASN A 128 1.57 -12.45 12.31
C ASN A 128 1.14 -11.01 11.96
N CYS A 129 -0.01 -10.85 11.29
CA CYS A 129 -0.57 -9.54 10.96
C CYS A 129 -1.14 -8.81 12.19
N ALA A 130 -1.51 -9.54 13.24
CA ALA A 130 -2.03 -8.98 14.49
C ALA A 130 -0.91 -8.53 15.44
N GLU A 131 0.32 -9.03 15.26
CA GLU A 131 1.45 -8.69 16.12
C GLU A 131 1.97 -7.28 15.80
N VAL A 132 2.07 -6.42 16.83
CA VAL A 132 2.65 -5.07 16.70
C VAL A 132 4.16 -5.16 16.93
N ARG A 133 4.92 -5.44 15.86
CA ARG A 133 6.39 -5.57 15.92
C ARG A 133 7.14 -4.25 15.93
N TRP A 134 6.49 -3.16 15.50
CA TRP A 134 7.09 -1.83 15.45
C TRP A 134 6.03 -0.76 15.62
N GLN A 135 6.35 0.26 16.41
CA GLN A 135 5.45 1.37 16.68
C GLN A 135 6.24 2.68 16.79
N LEU A 136 5.74 3.74 16.23
CA LEU A 136 6.29 5.10 16.31
C LEU A 136 5.17 6.09 16.62
N MET A 137 5.38 6.93 17.63
CA MET A 137 4.39 7.96 18.07
C MET A 137 2.97 7.37 18.34
N GLY A 138 2.88 6.14 18.85
CA GLY A 138 1.60 5.51 19.15
C GLY A 138 0.91 4.86 17.93
N LEU A 139 1.46 4.98 16.72
CA LEU A 139 0.98 4.34 15.51
C LEU A 139 1.83 3.14 15.13
N SER A 140 1.19 2.00 14.89
CA SER A 140 1.85 0.82 14.34
C SER A 140 2.20 1.02 12.87
N MET A 141 3.06 0.16 12.31
CA MET A 141 3.48 0.23 10.90
C MET A 141 2.31 0.36 9.92
N PRO A 142 1.24 -0.48 9.97
CA PRO A 142 0.09 -0.32 9.08
C PRO A 142 -0.66 1.01 9.28
N GLY A 143 -0.60 1.60 10.47
CA GLY A 143 -1.14 2.94 10.71
C GLY A 143 -0.44 4.02 9.89
N TRP A 144 0.90 4.00 9.86
CA TRP A 144 1.69 4.92 9.03
C TRP A 144 1.48 4.69 7.54
N VAL A 145 1.38 3.43 7.11
CA VAL A 145 1.06 3.09 5.71
C VAL A 145 -0.33 3.63 5.33
N MET A 146 -1.31 3.54 6.23
CA MET A 146 -2.65 4.12 6.03
C MET A 146 -2.59 5.64 5.84
N VAL A 147 -1.79 6.35 6.65
CA VAL A 147 -1.57 7.81 6.50
C VAL A 147 -0.99 8.12 5.11
N CYS A 148 -0.03 7.32 4.63
CA CYS A 148 0.52 7.48 3.28
C CYS A 148 -0.55 7.26 2.20
N PHE A 149 -1.41 6.25 2.32
CA PHE A 149 -2.51 6.03 1.37
C PHE A 149 -3.49 7.20 1.36
N VAL A 150 -3.85 7.75 2.53
CA VAL A 150 -4.70 8.95 2.61
C VAL A 150 -4.04 10.13 1.90
N GLY A 151 -2.73 10.34 2.07
CA GLY A 151 -1.97 11.36 1.35
C GLY A 151 -2.02 11.19 -0.18
N PHE A 152 -1.77 9.96 -0.68
CA PHE A 152 -1.92 9.65 -2.11
C PHE A 152 -3.35 9.89 -2.61
N GLY A 153 -4.36 9.53 -1.79
CA GLY A 153 -5.77 9.73 -2.10
C GLY A 153 -6.14 11.20 -2.26
N ILE A 154 -5.72 12.04 -1.33
CA ILE A 154 -5.96 13.50 -1.38
C ILE A 154 -5.35 14.07 -2.67
N ILE A 155 -4.10 13.70 -2.99
CA ILE A 155 -3.44 14.18 -4.22
C ILE A 155 -4.19 13.66 -5.44
N GLY A 156 -4.61 12.40 -5.46
CA GLY A 156 -5.41 11.80 -6.55
C GLY A 156 -6.73 12.54 -6.79
N ILE A 157 -7.45 12.88 -5.71
CA ILE A 157 -8.71 13.64 -5.77
C ILE A 157 -8.46 15.05 -6.31
N ILE A 158 -7.42 15.74 -5.84
CA ILE A 158 -7.04 17.07 -6.34
C ILE A 158 -6.76 17.01 -7.85
N GLN A 159 -6.02 15.99 -8.31
CA GLN A 159 -5.72 15.82 -9.74
C GLN A 159 -6.97 15.50 -10.55
N PHE A 160 -7.90 14.69 -10.03
CA PHE A 160 -9.16 14.36 -10.68
C PHE A 160 -10.07 15.59 -10.85
N LEU A 161 -10.14 16.44 -9.82
CA LEU A 161 -10.98 17.64 -9.81
C LEU A 161 -10.33 18.82 -10.56
N ARG A 162 -9.06 18.75 -10.88
CA ARG A 162 -8.32 19.84 -11.51
C ARG A 162 -8.93 20.17 -12.87
N LYS A 163 -9.32 21.42 -13.03
CA LYS A 163 -9.69 22.00 -14.33
C LYS A 163 -8.39 22.31 -15.08
N ALA A 164 -8.10 21.53 -16.11
CA ALA A 164 -6.94 21.79 -16.99
C ALA A 164 -7.23 22.97 -17.91
#